data_b295ed5f2b81f2806c155d6449d6d313
#
_entry.id   b295ed5f2b81f2806c155d6449d6d313
#
_cell.length_a   1.000
_cell.length_b   1.000
_cell.length_c   1.000
_cell.angle_alpha   90.00
_cell.angle_beta   90.00
_cell.angle_gamma   90.00
#
_symmetry.space_group_name_H-M   'P 1'
#
loop_
_entity.id
_entity.type
_entity.pdbx_description
1 polymer ?
#
loop_
_entity_poly.entity_id
_entity_poly.type
_entity_poly.pdbx_seq_one_letter_code
_entity_poly.pdbx_strand_id
1 'polypeptide(L)'
;MCSGCPGSATSGVALRPDGTPGPEKCPEKALETMRILRLYVGDSARVELDVNQDDTSPITLYDGPIESMVDDQLGPFESPTRLYGRVWTGGPQVVIRYYEAHPPRADKVPICAVARLSKGQLRKRPESKPGTAILEFSSAGVYIVNEFR
;
A
#
# COMPACT_ATOMS: atom_id res chain seq x y z
N MET A 1 -6.37 -12.52 25.44
CA MET A 1 -6.52 -12.42 24.91
C MET A 1 -6.87 -12.05 24.15
N CYS A 2 -6.90 -11.54 23.89
CA CYS A 2 -7.42 -11.17 23.07
C CYS A 2 -7.08 -11.52 22.12
N SER A 3 -6.81 -12.09 22.36
CA SER A 3 -6.55 -12.45 21.57
C SER A 3 -6.84 -12.09 20.58
N GLY A 4 -6.59 -12.30 20.30
CA GLY A 4 -6.78 -12.08 19.04
C GLY A 4 -7.53 -11.00 18.82
N CYS A 5 -7.22 -10.10 19.24
CA CYS A 5 -7.99 -9.02 18.99
C CYS A 5 -8.32 -8.94 17.59
N PRO A 6 -9.52 -8.94 17.33
CA PRO A 6 -10.01 -9.02 16.00
C PRO A 6 -9.54 -7.92 15.11
N GLY A 7 -9.54 -6.73 15.58
CA GLY A 7 -9.15 -5.67 14.70
C GLY A 7 -7.78 -5.77 14.20
N SER A 8 -7.09 -6.72 14.68
CA SER A 8 -5.73 -6.86 14.31
C SER A 8 -5.53 -7.60 13.02
N ALA A 9 -6.55 -7.80 12.24
CA ALA A 9 -6.32 -8.46 10.96
C ALA A 9 -5.22 -7.79 10.19
N THR A 10 -5.22 -6.48 10.09
CA THR A 10 -4.17 -5.77 9.40
C THR A 10 -2.98 -5.48 10.28
N SER A 11 -3.17 -5.49 11.59
CA SER A 11 -2.08 -5.26 12.51
C SER A 11 -1.51 -6.56 13.04
N GLY A 12 -2.06 -7.69 12.59
CA GLY A 12 -1.57 -8.99 13.01
C GLY A 12 -0.36 -9.48 12.27
N VAL A 13 0.19 -8.68 11.37
CA VAL A 13 1.36 -9.08 10.61
C VAL A 13 2.58 -9.03 11.51
N ALA A 14 3.31 -10.13 11.58
CA ALA A 14 4.53 -10.18 12.36
C ALA A 14 5.60 -9.31 11.74
N LEU A 15 6.31 -8.57 12.57
CA LEU A 15 7.38 -7.71 12.08
C LEU A 15 8.71 -8.47 12.08
N ARG A 16 9.53 -8.16 11.08
CA ARG A 16 10.89 -8.65 11.03
C ARG A 16 11.75 -7.85 12.03
N PRO A 17 12.94 -8.32 12.35
CA PRO A 17 13.81 -7.59 13.27
C PRO A 17 14.10 -6.16 12.86
N ASP A 18 14.09 -5.86 11.56
CA ASP A 18 14.34 -4.51 11.08
C ASP A 18 13.09 -3.62 11.10
N GLY A 19 11.96 -4.12 11.60
CA GLY A 19 10.72 -3.34 11.70
C GLY A 19 9.83 -3.42 10.49
N THR A 20 10.24 -4.13 9.43
CA THR A 20 9.37 -4.30 8.26
C THR A 20 8.40 -5.46 8.49
N PRO A 21 7.23 -5.44 7.85
CA PRO A 21 6.26 -6.52 8.02
C PRO A 21 6.72 -7.78 7.32
N GLY A 22 6.45 -8.92 7.94
CA GLY A 22 6.74 -10.22 7.36
C GLY A 22 5.74 -10.57 6.27
N PRO A 23 5.86 -11.79 5.74
CA PRO A 23 4.95 -12.25 4.69
C PRO A 23 3.52 -12.29 5.17
N GLU A 24 2.60 -12.04 4.24
CA GLU A 24 1.18 -12.03 4.54
C GLU A 24 0.44 -12.54 3.31
N LYS A 25 -0.49 -13.45 3.53
CA LYS A 25 -1.28 -13.98 2.42
C LYS A 25 -2.34 -12.99 2.00
N CYS A 26 -2.58 -12.92 0.71
CA CYS A 26 -3.71 -12.17 0.20
C CYS A 26 -4.99 -12.94 0.53
N PRO A 27 -5.99 -12.31 1.14
CA PRO A 27 -7.24 -13.02 1.48
C PRO A 27 -7.91 -13.60 0.24
N GLU A 28 -8.58 -14.74 0.43
CA GLU A 28 -9.29 -15.41 -0.67
C GLU A 28 -10.26 -14.48 -1.37
N LYS A 29 -10.96 -13.65 -0.61
CA LYS A 29 -11.92 -12.73 -1.18
C LYS A 29 -11.26 -11.72 -2.12
N ALA A 30 -10.08 -11.25 -1.75
CA ALA A 30 -9.34 -10.35 -2.60
C ALA A 30 -8.84 -11.05 -3.86
N LEU A 31 -8.33 -12.27 -3.71
CA LEU A 31 -7.89 -13.05 -4.86
C LEU A 31 -9.03 -13.29 -5.84
N GLU A 32 -10.20 -13.64 -5.33
CA GLU A 32 -11.36 -13.87 -6.17
C GLU A 32 -11.80 -12.60 -6.87
N THR A 33 -11.85 -11.50 -6.13
CA THR A 33 -12.24 -10.21 -6.68
C THR A 33 -11.30 -9.79 -7.81
N MET A 34 -10.01 -9.92 -7.58
CA MET A 34 -9.02 -9.56 -8.58
C MET A 34 -9.15 -10.43 -9.83
N ARG A 35 -9.43 -11.71 -9.64
CA ARG A 35 -9.64 -12.61 -10.79
C ARG A 35 -10.87 -12.18 -11.61
N ILE A 36 -11.96 -11.89 -10.92
CA ILE A 36 -13.20 -11.46 -11.60
C ILE A 36 -12.97 -10.15 -12.35
N LEU A 37 -12.26 -9.22 -11.75
CA LEU A 37 -11.98 -7.92 -12.35
C LEU A 37 -10.82 -7.96 -13.33
N ARG A 38 -10.19 -9.11 -13.48
CA ARG A 38 -9.03 -9.26 -14.39
C ARG A 38 -7.88 -8.35 -14.01
N LEU A 39 -7.63 -8.25 -12.71
CA LEU A 39 -6.43 -7.63 -12.19
C LEU A 39 -5.39 -8.73 -12.03
N TYR A 40 -4.30 -8.61 -12.78
CA TYR A 40 -3.29 -9.66 -12.80
C TYR A 40 -2.06 -9.22 -12.04
N VAL A 41 -1.36 -10.18 -11.46
CA VAL A 41 -0.10 -9.89 -10.79
C VAL A 41 0.83 -9.18 -11.76
N GLY A 42 1.36 -8.04 -11.33
CA GLY A 42 2.23 -7.23 -12.16
C GLY A 42 1.52 -6.08 -12.85
N ASP A 43 0.18 -6.07 -12.87
CA ASP A 43 -0.51 -4.86 -13.33
C ASP A 43 -0.08 -3.70 -12.45
N SER A 44 0.16 -2.55 -13.05
CA SER A 44 0.71 -1.43 -12.32
C SER A 44 0.16 -0.11 -12.82
N ALA A 45 0.29 0.90 -11.99
CA ALA A 45 -0.12 2.25 -12.33
C ALA A 45 0.65 3.22 -11.44
N ARG A 46 0.63 4.48 -11.82
CA ARG A 46 1.21 5.52 -10.99
C ARG A 46 0.24 5.87 -9.86
N VAL A 47 0.79 6.12 -8.68
CA VAL A 47 -0.01 6.45 -7.51
C VAL A 47 0.59 7.65 -6.79
N GLU A 48 -0.26 8.57 -6.33
CA GLU A 48 0.13 9.58 -5.36
C GLU A 48 0.00 8.95 -3.99
N LEU A 49 1.09 8.92 -3.25
CA LEU A 49 1.17 8.11 -2.03
C LEU A 49 0.26 8.61 -0.93
N ASP A 50 0.11 9.92 -0.79
CA ASP A 50 -0.73 10.47 0.26
C ASP A 50 -1.65 11.50 -0.37
N VAL A 51 -2.95 11.25 -0.34
CA VAL A 51 -3.92 12.14 -0.95
C VAL A 51 -3.90 13.55 -0.35
N ASN A 52 -3.32 13.69 0.83
CA ASN A 52 -3.25 14.98 1.50
C ASN A 52 -1.95 15.73 1.21
N GLN A 53 -1.06 15.17 0.42
CA GLN A 53 0.24 15.76 0.13
C GLN A 53 0.56 15.67 -1.36
N ASP A 54 -0.39 16.10 -2.18
CA ASP A 54 -0.21 16.06 -3.63
C ASP A 54 0.92 17.00 -4.06
N ASP A 55 1.69 16.52 -5.00
CA ASP A 55 2.71 17.34 -5.67
C ASP A 55 3.74 17.96 -4.73
N THR A 56 3.90 17.41 -3.54
CA THR A 56 4.97 17.83 -2.66
C THR A 56 6.18 16.92 -2.81
N SER A 57 7.34 17.46 -2.51
CA SER A 57 8.59 16.71 -2.56
C SER A 57 9.61 17.47 -1.72
N PRO A 58 10.13 16.85 -0.70
CA PRO A 58 9.81 15.50 -0.19
C PRO A 58 8.50 15.47 0.57
N ILE A 59 8.01 14.27 0.83
CA ILE A 59 6.82 14.09 1.66
C ILE A 59 7.17 13.32 2.92
N THR A 60 6.34 13.46 3.94
CA THR A 60 6.50 12.70 5.18
C THR A 60 5.29 11.80 5.34
N LEU A 61 5.56 10.49 5.43
CA LEU A 61 4.53 9.51 5.73
C LEU A 61 4.58 9.12 7.19
N TYR A 62 3.45 8.76 7.75
CA TYR A 62 3.33 8.35 9.15
C TYR A 62 2.96 6.88 9.21
N ASP A 63 3.56 6.16 10.16
CA ASP A 63 3.27 4.75 10.35
C ASP A 63 1.78 4.58 10.61
N GLY A 64 1.15 3.63 9.92
CA GLY A 64 -0.27 3.37 10.10
C GLY A 64 -1.04 3.45 8.80
N PRO A 65 -2.32 3.80 8.87
CA PRO A 65 -3.18 3.82 7.69
C PRO A 65 -2.74 4.83 6.66
N ILE A 66 -2.99 4.54 5.39
CA ILE A 66 -2.70 5.46 4.31
C ILE A 66 -3.82 5.38 3.28
N GLU A 67 -4.09 6.53 2.68
CA GLU A 67 -4.99 6.64 1.55
C GLU A 67 -4.20 7.24 0.39
N SER A 68 -4.10 6.50 -0.70
CA SER A 68 -3.36 6.91 -1.88
C SER A 68 -4.31 7.05 -3.06
N MET A 69 -3.87 7.75 -4.10
CA MET A 69 -4.70 8.01 -5.26
C MET A 69 -4.02 7.50 -6.51
N VAL A 70 -4.70 6.61 -7.24
CA VAL A 70 -4.23 6.19 -8.56
C VAL A 70 -4.59 7.31 -9.54
N ASP A 71 -3.59 7.91 -10.14
CA ASP A 71 -3.80 8.99 -11.09
C ASP A 71 -3.60 8.53 -12.53
N ASP A 72 -3.67 7.24 -12.72
CA ASP A 72 -3.55 6.57 -13.99
C ASP A 72 -4.57 5.42 -13.97
N GLN A 73 -4.50 4.50 -14.90
CA GLN A 73 -5.44 3.39 -14.94
C GLN A 73 -4.76 2.13 -14.41
N LEU A 74 -5.40 1.48 -13.44
CA LEU A 74 -4.92 0.23 -12.87
C LEU A 74 -5.91 -0.86 -13.24
N GLY A 75 -5.61 -1.64 -14.29
CA GLY A 75 -6.54 -2.63 -14.80
C GLY A 75 -7.87 -1.98 -15.14
N PRO A 76 -8.98 -2.47 -14.60
CA PRO A 76 -10.30 -1.87 -14.86
C PRO A 76 -10.57 -0.61 -14.04
N PHE A 77 -9.69 -0.27 -13.09
CA PHE A 77 -9.91 0.90 -12.24
C PHE A 77 -9.47 2.16 -12.95
N GLU A 78 -10.42 3.07 -13.12
CA GLU A 78 -10.15 4.36 -13.75
C GLU A 78 -9.63 5.36 -12.72
N SER A 79 -8.99 6.38 -13.21
CA SER A 79 -8.61 7.50 -12.38
C SER A 79 -9.83 8.37 -12.10
N PRO A 80 -10.04 8.86 -10.89
CA PRO A 80 -9.24 8.60 -9.70
C PRO A 80 -9.80 7.42 -8.91
N THR A 81 -8.98 6.44 -8.66
CA THR A 81 -9.34 5.35 -7.75
C THR A 81 -8.50 5.50 -6.49
N ARG A 82 -9.13 5.46 -5.33
CA ARG A 82 -8.40 5.55 -4.08
C ARG A 82 -8.04 4.16 -3.59
N LEU A 83 -6.84 4.04 -3.04
CA LEU A 83 -6.35 2.80 -2.47
C LEU A 83 -6.13 3.02 -0.98
N TYR A 84 -6.63 2.08 -0.18
CA TYR A 84 -6.50 2.15 1.27
C TYR A 84 -5.63 1.02 1.75
N GLY A 85 -4.70 1.34 2.62
CA GLY A 85 -3.78 0.35 3.13
C GLY A 85 -3.04 0.83 4.35
N ARG A 86 -1.82 0.33 4.49
CA ARG A 86 -1.01 0.61 5.65
C ARG A 86 0.44 0.83 5.28
N VAL A 87 1.07 1.74 6.03
CA VAL A 87 2.49 2.07 5.90
C VAL A 87 3.23 1.53 7.12
N TRP A 88 4.37 0.89 6.88
CA TRP A 88 5.32 0.51 7.93
C TRP A 88 6.59 1.31 7.71
N THR A 89 6.96 2.10 8.73
CA THR A 89 8.12 2.99 8.63
C THR A 89 9.29 2.53 9.49
N GLY A 90 9.18 1.39 10.16
CA GLY A 90 10.19 0.97 11.14
C GLY A 90 11.52 0.58 10.55
N GLY A 91 11.56 0.12 9.30
CA GLY A 91 12.81 -0.29 8.66
C GLY A 91 13.39 0.79 7.79
N PRO A 92 14.54 0.53 7.17
CA PRO A 92 15.16 1.49 6.25
C PRO A 92 14.36 1.63 4.95
N GLN A 93 13.59 0.62 4.60
CA GLN A 93 12.69 0.64 3.46
C GLN A 93 11.28 0.84 3.97
N VAL A 94 10.54 1.73 3.33
CA VAL A 94 9.13 1.93 3.65
C VAL A 94 8.34 0.84 2.93
N VAL A 95 7.43 0.19 3.65
CA VAL A 95 6.57 -0.81 3.06
C VAL A 95 5.15 -0.29 3.09
N ILE A 96 4.49 -0.32 1.94
CA ILE A 96 3.09 0.10 1.82
C ILE A 96 2.33 -1.04 1.17
N ARG A 97 1.32 -1.55 1.88
CA ARG A 97 0.44 -2.60 1.38
C ARG A 97 -0.98 -2.06 1.30
N TYR A 98 -1.62 -2.28 0.16
CA TYR A 98 -2.99 -1.84 -0.06
C TYR A 98 -3.91 -3.03 -0.01
N TYR A 99 -5.03 -2.86 0.66
CA TYR A 99 -6.00 -3.92 0.90
C TYR A 99 -7.36 -3.65 0.27
N GLU A 100 -7.64 -2.40 -0.11
CA GLU A 100 -8.91 -2.01 -0.70
C GLU A 100 -8.72 -1.00 -1.79
N ALA A 101 -9.58 -1.08 -2.81
CA ALA A 101 -9.67 -0.07 -3.85
C ALA A 101 -11.07 0.54 -3.81
N HIS A 102 -11.14 1.84 -3.94
CA HIS A 102 -12.40 2.60 -3.96
C HIS A 102 -12.51 3.30 -5.32
N PRO A 103 -13.10 2.63 -6.31
CA PRO A 103 -13.28 3.25 -7.63
C PRO A 103 -14.28 4.40 -7.55
N PRO A 104 -14.23 5.36 -8.50
CA PRO A 104 -15.06 6.55 -8.39
C PRO A 104 -16.56 6.29 -8.56
N ARG A 105 -16.93 5.22 -9.23
CA ARG A 105 -18.35 4.95 -9.53
C ARG A 105 -18.80 3.57 -9.14
N ALA A 106 -18.10 2.95 -8.23
CA ALA A 106 -18.43 1.59 -7.83
C ALA A 106 -18.13 1.42 -6.35
N ASP A 107 -18.61 0.32 -5.81
CA ASP A 107 -18.36 0.01 -4.40
C ASP A 107 -16.90 -0.34 -4.19
N LYS A 108 -16.44 -0.17 -2.96
CA LYS A 108 -15.10 -0.59 -2.60
C LYS A 108 -14.96 -2.10 -2.76
N VAL A 109 -13.78 -2.53 -3.15
CA VAL A 109 -13.48 -3.94 -3.36
C VAL A 109 -12.16 -4.29 -2.70
N PRO A 110 -12.02 -5.54 -2.22
CA PRO A 110 -10.74 -5.98 -1.66
C PRO A 110 -9.74 -6.29 -2.77
N ILE A 111 -8.51 -5.87 -2.57
CA ILE A 111 -7.42 -6.18 -3.50
C ILE A 111 -6.15 -6.40 -2.69
N CYS A 112 -5.08 -6.78 -3.39
CA CYS A 112 -3.75 -6.80 -2.81
C CYS A 112 -2.80 -6.10 -3.75
N ALA A 113 -2.15 -5.07 -3.25
CA ALA A 113 -1.19 -4.31 -4.04
C ALA A 113 -0.13 -3.71 -3.15
N VAL A 114 1.00 -3.35 -3.73
CA VAL A 114 2.11 -2.74 -3.00
C VAL A 114 2.59 -1.51 -3.75
N ALA A 115 3.16 -0.56 -3.02
CA ALA A 115 3.79 0.61 -3.65
C ALA A 115 5.30 0.38 -3.72
N ARG A 116 5.89 0.73 -4.86
CA ARG A 116 7.33 0.59 -5.08
C ARG A 116 7.82 1.65 -6.05
N LEU A 117 9.09 1.99 -5.95
CA LEU A 117 9.76 2.70 -7.02
C LEU A 117 10.15 1.70 -8.10
N SER A 118 10.44 2.18 -9.29
CA SER A 118 10.59 1.36 -10.49
C SER A 118 11.50 0.14 -10.31
N LYS A 119 12.55 0.24 -9.54
CA LYS A 119 13.49 -0.87 -9.38
C LYS A 119 13.70 -1.28 -7.95
N GLY A 120 12.84 -0.89 -7.04
CA GLY A 120 13.09 -1.24 -5.67
C GLY A 120 12.04 -0.74 -4.74
N GLN A 121 12.37 -0.83 -3.48
CA GLN A 121 11.46 -0.40 -2.45
C GLN A 121 11.65 1.07 -2.16
N LEU A 122 10.66 1.64 -1.50
CA LEU A 122 10.72 3.04 -1.09
C LEU A 122 11.71 3.18 0.06
N ARG A 123 12.76 3.94 -0.15
CA ARG A 123 13.78 4.14 0.87
C ARG A 123 13.54 5.46 1.59
N LYS A 124 13.49 5.42 2.91
CA LYS A 124 13.29 6.63 3.68
C LYS A 124 14.61 7.33 3.91
N ARG A 125 14.55 8.65 4.08
CA ARG A 125 15.74 9.44 4.40
C ARG A 125 16.20 9.13 5.83
N PRO A 126 17.53 9.16 6.07
CA PRO A 126 18.05 8.84 7.41
C PRO A 126 17.57 9.77 8.51
N GLU A 127 17.23 11.01 8.18
CA GLU A 127 16.75 11.96 9.18
C GLU A 127 15.29 11.77 9.56
N SER A 128 14.63 10.74 9.04
CA SER A 128 13.24 10.46 9.41
C SER A 128 13.12 10.18 10.89
N LYS A 129 12.16 10.81 11.54
CA LYS A 129 11.93 10.58 12.97
C LYS A 129 11.19 9.25 13.17
N PRO A 130 11.34 8.64 14.37
CA PRO A 130 10.61 7.39 14.64
C PRO A 130 9.12 7.54 14.35
N GLY A 131 8.55 6.54 13.74
CA GLY A 131 7.15 6.55 13.37
C GLY A 131 6.85 7.34 12.10
N THR A 132 7.87 7.85 11.43
CA THR A 132 7.70 8.59 10.18
C THR A 132 8.71 8.12 9.14
N ALA A 133 8.46 8.51 7.91
CA ALA A 133 9.40 8.27 6.82
C ALA A 133 9.34 9.45 5.85
N ILE A 134 10.48 10.08 5.65
CA ILE A 134 10.60 11.15 4.66
C ILE A 134 11.02 10.50 3.36
N LEU A 135 10.20 10.67 2.33
CA LEU A 135 10.48 10.15 1.00
C LEU A 135 10.77 11.27 0.03
N GLU A 136 11.62 10.96 -0.93
CA GLU A 136 12.06 11.94 -1.92
C GLU A 136 10.92 12.43 -2.81
N PHE A 137 9.98 11.54 -3.14
CA PHE A 137 8.93 11.83 -4.10
C PHE A 137 7.56 11.50 -3.50
N SER A 138 6.55 12.24 -3.94
CA SER A 138 5.17 12.02 -3.50
C SER A 138 4.49 10.90 -4.26
N SER A 139 5.08 10.41 -5.34
CA SER A 139 4.45 9.38 -6.18
C SER A 139 5.34 8.15 -6.29
N ALA A 140 4.72 7.05 -6.67
CA ALA A 140 5.42 5.79 -6.86
C ALA A 140 4.60 4.94 -7.82
N GLY A 141 5.04 3.71 -8.07
CA GLY A 141 4.24 2.74 -8.79
C GLY A 141 3.48 1.88 -7.80
N VAL A 142 2.25 1.54 -8.13
CA VAL A 142 1.49 0.53 -7.40
C VAL A 142 1.42 -0.71 -8.26
N TYR A 143 1.61 -1.88 -7.64
CA TYR A 143 1.68 -3.17 -8.35
C TYR A 143 0.75 -4.16 -7.69
N ILE A 144 -0.05 -4.84 -8.51
CA ILE A 144 -0.93 -5.92 -8.03
C ILE A 144 -0.08 -7.12 -7.67
N VAL A 145 -0.34 -7.71 -6.51
CA VAL A 145 0.35 -8.91 -6.04
C VAL A 145 -0.70 -9.93 -5.59
N ASN A 146 -0.29 -11.21 -5.52
CA ASN A 146 -1.17 -12.25 -4.99
C ASN A 146 -0.76 -12.69 -3.59
N GLU A 147 0.32 -12.14 -3.09
CA GLU A 147 0.71 -12.30 -1.69
C GLU A 147 1.71 -11.22 -1.35
N PHE A 148 1.79 -10.88 -0.09
CA PHE A 148 2.75 -9.89 0.39
C PHE A 148 3.98 -10.62 0.93
N ARG A 149 5.15 -10.16 0.54
CA ARG A 149 6.42 -10.80 0.91
C ARG A 149 7.28 -9.94 1.80
#